data_a9318bc9df4e3b7261a3cbfbfdb86ace
#
_entry.id   a9318bc9df4e3b7261a3cbfbfdb86ace
#
_cell.length_a   1.000
_cell.length_b   1.000
_cell.length_c   1.000
_cell.angle_alpha   90.00
_cell.angle_beta   90.00
_cell.angle_gamma   90.00
#
_symmetry.space_group_name_H-M   'P 1'
#
loop_
_entity.id
_entity.type
_entity.pdbx_description
1 polymer ?
#
loop_
_entity_poly.entity_id
_entity_poly.type
_entity_poly.pdbx_seq_one_letter_code
_entity_poly.pdbx_strand_id
1 'polypeptide(L)'
;MTVKKLTMRQKILMAGTLFGMFFGAGNLIFPVHLGQLAGRNVIPAIIGFIVTAVGIPIFGVAAIGITHSDGLQTLSSKVGKGYGIFFTCLLYLTIGPLFAIPRCATVSFTTGVAPMLLDPSKEWLALLIFSAIFFAFVLFFSLRPGKITVWIGKIINPIFLLFLAVLVIAALTNPGASIAAVEPVEAYATGTSSFFSSFIEGYGTMDAIAGLAFGIVVVDVIRRMGVDNDDAVAVDVLGSGALTGILMAVIYIVTILMGTQSRGLFEVSDNGGIALTQIAGHYFGGVGQIILAVTITFACLKTSIGLVTSCSETFVKMTHGKLSYKAWAILFTLFSFAVSNVGLSAIIEYSIPVLMLIYPPAIALIILAFIGKFFHHDKAVYISVMAFTWAAAIFDFMKTLPAGVQSSLHLDRLVAFARQYLPLFDLNLGWLLPACLGFVIGLVIHSSGRSKIR
;
A
#
# COMPACT_ATOMS: atom_id res chain seq x y z
N MET A 1 -21.18 -20.62 -27.29
CA MET A 1 -21.10 -20.91 -25.84
C MET A 1 -21.13 -19.58 -25.09
N THR A 2 -22.07 -19.41 -24.15
CA THR A 2 -22.12 -18.22 -23.30
C THR A 2 -20.92 -18.24 -22.36
N VAL A 3 -20.08 -17.19 -22.46
CA VAL A 3 -18.93 -17.04 -21.58
C VAL A 3 -19.44 -16.85 -20.15
N LYS A 4 -19.08 -17.79 -19.26
CA LYS A 4 -19.47 -17.74 -17.86
C LYS A 4 -18.78 -16.56 -17.18
N LYS A 5 -19.55 -15.73 -16.48
CA LYS A 5 -19.08 -14.61 -15.65
C LYS A 5 -19.56 -14.78 -14.22
N LEU A 6 -18.93 -14.09 -13.28
CA LEU A 6 -19.40 -14.09 -11.89
C LEU A 6 -20.77 -13.45 -11.77
N THR A 7 -21.63 -14.05 -10.97
CA THR A 7 -22.89 -13.44 -10.53
C THR A 7 -22.61 -12.27 -9.59
N MET A 8 -23.58 -11.36 -9.42
CA MET A 8 -23.41 -10.22 -8.48
C MET A 8 -23.07 -10.68 -7.06
N ARG A 9 -23.69 -11.77 -6.58
CA ARG A 9 -23.38 -12.35 -5.26
C ARG A 9 -21.92 -12.81 -5.17
N GLN A 10 -21.39 -13.43 -6.21
CA GLN A 10 -20.00 -13.86 -6.28
C GLN A 10 -19.04 -12.65 -6.35
N LYS A 11 -19.41 -11.60 -7.10
CA LYS A 11 -18.63 -10.34 -7.16
C LYS A 11 -18.56 -9.66 -5.80
N ILE A 12 -19.66 -9.61 -5.04
CA ILE A 12 -19.68 -9.08 -3.67
C ILE A 12 -18.80 -9.92 -2.75
N LEU A 13 -18.85 -11.25 -2.85
CA LEU A 13 -18.00 -12.14 -2.07
C LEU A 13 -16.51 -11.91 -2.41
N MET A 14 -16.20 -11.78 -3.70
CA MET A 14 -14.85 -11.49 -4.16
C MET A 14 -14.38 -10.10 -3.71
N ALA A 15 -15.26 -9.10 -3.77
CA ALA A 15 -14.96 -7.76 -3.27
C ALA A 15 -14.65 -7.76 -1.76
N GLY A 16 -15.40 -8.52 -0.97
CA GLY A 16 -15.11 -8.70 0.47
C GLY A 16 -13.77 -9.40 0.71
N THR A 17 -13.39 -10.35 -0.14
CA THR A 17 -12.09 -11.01 -0.08
C THR A 17 -10.96 -10.03 -0.41
N LEU A 18 -11.08 -9.28 -1.51
CA LEU A 18 -10.15 -8.23 -1.91
C LEU A 18 -9.99 -7.16 -0.82
N PHE A 19 -11.11 -6.67 -0.30
CA PHE A 19 -11.10 -5.73 0.82
C PHE A 19 -10.30 -6.27 2.01
N GLY A 20 -10.55 -7.52 2.39
CA GLY A 20 -9.83 -8.17 3.49
C GLY A 20 -8.33 -8.39 3.21
N MET A 21 -7.91 -8.43 1.96
CA MET A 21 -6.50 -8.52 1.57
C MET A 21 -5.81 -7.16 1.60
N PHE A 22 -6.48 -6.11 1.13
CA PHE A 22 -5.93 -4.75 1.13
C PHE A 22 -6.00 -4.07 2.49
N PHE A 23 -7.13 -4.22 3.19
CA PHE A 23 -7.38 -3.45 4.39
C PHE A 23 -6.53 -3.90 5.58
N GLY A 24 -5.47 -3.16 5.86
CA GLY A 24 -4.50 -3.40 6.91
C GLY A 24 -4.19 -2.15 7.75
N ALA A 25 -3.07 -2.19 8.48
CA ALA A 25 -2.66 -1.11 9.37
C ALA A 25 -2.55 0.26 8.67
N GLY A 26 -1.95 0.28 7.46
CA GLY A 26 -1.77 1.52 6.70
C GLY A 26 -3.08 2.21 6.35
N ASN A 27 -4.07 1.42 5.95
CA ASN A 27 -5.39 1.91 5.53
C ASN A 27 -6.18 2.59 6.65
N LEU A 28 -5.73 2.47 7.88
CA LEU A 28 -6.33 3.13 9.04
C LEU A 28 -5.59 4.40 9.42
N ILE A 29 -4.26 4.31 9.49
CA ILE A 29 -3.46 5.39 10.05
C ILE A 29 -3.25 6.53 9.04
N PHE A 30 -3.00 6.23 7.75
CA PHE A 30 -2.72 7.27 6.75
C PHE A 30 -3.92 8.19 6.50
N PRO A 31 -5.16 7.71 6.30
CA PRO A 31 -6.29 8.60 6.07
C PRO A 31 -6.56 9.56 7.24
N VAL A 32 -6.49 9.08 8.48
CA VAL A 32 -6.72 9.91 9.67
C VAL A 32 -5.65 10.99 9.78
N HIS A 33 -4.37 10.63 9.60
CA HIS A 33 -3.26 11.57 9.63
C HIS A 33 -3.35 12.59 8.50
N LEU A 34 -3.65 12.13 7.29
CA LEU A 34 -3.89 13.00 6.14
C LEU A 34 -4.95 14.07 6.43
N GLY A 35 -6.03 13.68 7.10
CA GLY A 35 -7.06 14.63 7.52
C GLY A 35 -6.52 15.73 8.42
N GLN A 36 -5.67 15.37 9.39
CA GLN A 36 -5.01 16.35 10.27
C GLN A 36 -4.08 17.30 9.50
N LEU A 37 -3.37 16.79 8.50
CA LEU A 37 -2.43 17.59 7.70
C LEU A 37 -3.14 18.52 6.72
N ALA A 38 -4.19 18.03 6.06
CA ALA A 38 -4.87 18.73 4.97
C ALA A 38 -5.76 19.89 5.42
N GLY A 39 -6.28 19.85 6.66
CA GLY A 39 -7.11 20.91 7.18
C GLY A 39 -8.27 21.28 6.25
N ARG A 40 -8.50 22.58 6.02
CA ARG A 40 -9.56 23.08 5.11
C ARG A 40 -9.40 22.64 3.65
N ASN A 41 -8.19 22.23 3.24
CA ASN A 41 -7.93 21.73 1.89
C ASN A 41 -8.17 20.21 1.77
N VAL A 42 -9.01 19.64 2.62
CA VAL A 42 -9.30 18.21 2.70
C VAL A 42 -9.94 17.63 1.42
N ILE A 43 -10.73 18.40 0.65
CA ILE A 43 -11.39 17.87 -0.55
C ILE A 43 -10.40 17.50 -1.64
N PRO A 44 -9.47 18.38 -2.09
CA PRO A 44 -8.41 17.95 -3.01
C PRO A 44 -7.53 16.85 -2.42
N ALA A 45 -7.29 16.83 -1.11
CA ALA A 45 -6.56 15.76 -0.45
C ALA A 45 -7.27 14.40 -0.59
N ILE A 46 -8.56 14.33 -0.34
CA ILE A 46 -9.36 13.11 -0.52
C ILE A 46 -9.23 12.59 -1.95
N ILE A 47 -9.35 13.47 -2.96
CA ILE A 47 -9.29 13.07 -4.36
C ILE A 47 -7.90 12.49 -4.69
N GLY A 48 -6.82 13.19 -4.32
CA GLY A 48 -5.45 12.71 -4.56
C GLY A 48 -5.17 11.36 -3.89
N PHE A 49 -5.57 11.21 -2.63
CA PHE A 49 -5.39 9.97 -1.87
C PHE A 49 -6.17 8.79 -2.47
N ILE A 50 -7.46 9.00 -2.84
CA ILE A 50 -8.28 7.94 -3.43
C ILE A 50 -7.72 7.47 -4.77
N VAL A 51 -7.19 8.36 -5.61
CA VAL A 51 -6.57 7.96 -6.87
C VAL A 51 -5.46 6.94 -6.63
N THR A 52 -4.62 7.18 -5.64
CA THR A 52 -3.45 6.33 -5.37
C THR A 52 -3.78 5.14 -4.48
N ALA A 53 -4.50 5.35 -3.39
CA ALA A 53 -4.74 4.31 -2.40
C ALA A 53 -5.91 3.38 -2.75
N VAL A 54 -6.73 3.75 -3.77
CA VAL A 54 -7.85 2.93 -4.23
C VAL A 54 -7.75 2.61 -5.71
N GLY A 55 -7.57 3.62 -6.56
CA GLY A 55 -7.58 3.45 -8.02
C GLY A 55 -6.45 2.57 -8.50
N ILE A 56 -5.20 2.94 -8.20
CA ILE A 56 -4.01 2.21 -8.67
C ILE A 56 -3.98 0.76 -8.17
N PRO A 57 -4.30 0.42 -6.89
CA PRO A 57 -4.38 -0.96 -6.42
C PRO A 57 -5.33 -1.84 -7.24
N ILE A 58 -6.53 -1.33 -7.55
CA ILE A 58 -7.52 -2.07 -8.35
C ILE A 58 -6.98 -2.31 -9.75
N PHE A 59 -6.38 -1.30 -10.38
CA PHE A 59 -5.73 -1.45 -11.68
C PHE A 59 -4.53 -2.40 -11.60
N GLY A 60 -3.78 -2.44 -10.49
CA GLY A 60 -2.70 -3.39 -10.26
C GLY A 60 -3.17 -4.85 -10.30
N VAL A 61 -4.25 -5.16 -9.58
CA VAL A 61 -4.87 -6.50 -9.64
C VAL A 61 -5.37 -6.82 -11.05
N ALA A 62 -6.04 -5.85 -11.70
CA ALA A 62 -6.58 -6.02 -13.04
C ALA A 62 -5.48 -6.22 -14.10
N ALA A 63 -4.32 -5.59 -13.94
CA ALA A 63 -3.18 -5.74 -14.83
C ALA A 63 -2.70 -7.20 -14.93
N ILE A 64 -2.70 -7.94 -13.82
CA ILE A 64 -2.37 -9.36 -13.79
C ILE A 64 -3.39 -10.16 -14.61
N GLY A 65 -4.70 -9.89 -14.41
CA GLY A 65 -5.77 -10.56 -15.16
C GLY A 65 -5.73 -10.27 -16.66
N ILE A 66 -5.62 -8.98 -17.04
CA ILE A 66 -5.65 -8.54 -18.44
C ILE A 66 -4.45 -9.05 -19.25
N THR A 67 -3.29 -9.19 -18.60
CA THR A 67 -2.07 -9.67 -19.27
C THR A 67 -1.92 -11.17 -19.24
N HIS A 68 -2.91 -11.90 -18.70
CA HIS A 68 -2.88 -13.35 -18.54
C HIS A 68 -1.61 -13.84 -17.83
N SER A 69 -1.14 -13.04 -16.86
CA SER A 69 0.10 -13.30 -16.14
C SER A 69 -0.16 -14.19 -14.92
N ASP A 70 0.75 -15.15 -14.68
CA ASP A 70 0.73 -16.01 -13.49
C ASP A 70 1.23 -15.28 -12.22
N GLY A 71 1.22 -13.96 -12.24
CA GLY A 71 1.62 -13.09 -11.14
C GLY A 71 2.58 -11.98 -11.58
N LEU A 72 3.06 -11.24 -10.59
CA LEU A 72 3.94 -10.08 -10.81
C LEU A 72 5.22 -10.43 -11.57
N GLN A 73 5.84 -11.58 -11.27
CA GLN A 73 7.09 -11.99 -11.94
C GLN A 73 6.89 -12.16 -13.45
N THR A 74 5.78 -12.77 -13.87
CA THR A 74 5.46 -12.96 -15.28
C THR A 74 5.20 -11.62 -15.95
N LEU A 75 4.41 -10.73 -15.32
CA LEU A 75 4.13 -9.40 -15.85
C LEU A 75 5.41 -8.57 -16.00
N SER A 76 6.24 -8.49 -14.98
CA SER A 76 7.48 -7.71 -15.01
C SER A 76 8.56 -8.33 -15.90
N SER A 77 8.51 -9.65 -16.17
CA SER A 77 9.39 -10.34 -17.13
C SER A 77 9.14 -9.93 -18.59
N LYS A 78 8.06 -9.20 -18.90
CA LYS A 78 7.88 -8.56 -20.22
C LYS A 78 8.98 -7.55 -20.52
N VAL A 79 9.59 -6.93 -19.51
CA VAL A 79 10.81 -6.12 -19.64
C VAL A 79 12.04 -7.00 -19.88
N GLY A 80 12.17 -8.08 -19.10
CA GLY A 80 13.25 -9.05 -19.19
C GLY A 80 13.23 -10.00 -18.00
N LYS A 81 13.72 -11.24 -18.17
CA LYS A 81 13.69 -12.26 -17.11
C LYS A 81 14.39 -11.79 -15.82
N GLY A 82 15.58 -11.19 -15.94
CA GLY A 82 16.33 -10.66 -14.79
C GLY A 82 15.59 -9.51 -14.09
N TYR A 83 14.96 -8.61 -14.86
CA TYR A 83 14.14 -7.54 -14.33
C TYR A 83 12.92 -8.11 -13.59
N GLY A 84 12.27 -9.13 -14.12
CA GLY A 84 11.15 -9.80 -13.49
C GLY A 84 11.49 -10.31 -12.09
N ILE A 85 12.63 -10.97 -11.94
CA ILE A 85 13.12 -11.46 -10.64
C ILE A 85 13.44 -10.28 -9.71
N PHE A 86 14.23 -9.31 -10.18
CA PHE A 86 14.64 -8.15 -9.41
C PHE A 86 13.43 -7.37 -8.87
N PHE A 87 12.49 -7.00 -9.75
CA PHE A 87 11.34 -6.19 -9.37
C PHE A 87 10.39 -6.93 -8.43
N THR A 88 10.20 -8.25 -8.64
CA THR A 88 9.40 -9.09 -7.76
C THR A 88 10.03 -9.20 -6.37
N CYS A 89 11.35 -9.45 -6.28
CA CYS A 89 12.05 -9.46 -5.00
C CYS A 89 11.90 -8.13 -4.26
N LEU A 90 12.18 -7.03 -4.94
CA LEU A 90 12.15 -5.70 -4.36
C LEU A 90 10.75 -5.37 -3.81
N LEU A 91 9.71 -5.65 -4.60
CA LEU A 91 8.34 -5.39 -4.21
C LEU A 91 7.91 -6.27 -3.02
N TYR A 92 8.15 -7.59 -3.08
CA TYR A 92 7.77 -8.48 -1.98
C TYR A 92 8.56 -8.22 -0.70
N LEU A 93 9.82 -7.84 -0.78
CA LEU A 93 10.59 -7.43 0.40
C LEU A 93 10.02 -6.14 1.02
N THR A 94 9.58 -5.19 0.19
CA THR A 94 9.00 -3.93 0.64
C THR A 94 7.66 -4.13 1.35
N ILE A 95 6.70 -4.84 0.73
CA ILE A 95 5.40 -5.15 1.36
C ILE A 95 5.50 -6.24 2.43
N GLY A 96 6.60 -6.93 2.49
CA GLY A 96 6.88 -8.01 3.44
C GLY A 96 7.74 -7.53 4.61
N PRO A 97 8.93 -8.13 4.74
CA PRO A 97 9.73 -8.02 5.96
C PRO A 97 10.34 -6.64 6.20
N LEU A 98 10.49 -5.77 5.17
CA LEU A 98 11.12 -4.47 5.35
C LEU A 98 10.17 -3.45 6.02
N PHE A 99 8.90 -3.36 5.57
CA PHE A 99 8.04 -2.27 6.04
C PHE A 99 6.63 -2.71 6.46
N ALA A 100 5.83 -3.40 5.64
CA ALA A 100 4.43 -3.59 5.97
C ALA A 100 4.22 -4.57 7.13
N ILE A 101 4.98 -5.67 7.22
CA ILE A 101 4.89 -6.62 8.33
C ILE A 101 5.35 -5.98 9.65
N PRO A 102 6.54 -5.34 9.75
CA PRO A 102 6.96 -4.63 10.94
C PRO A 102 5.98 -3.53 11.37
N ARG A 103 5.44 -2.79 10.40
CA ARG A 103 4.44 -1.73 10.64
C ARG A 103 3.17 -2.29 11.29
N CYS A 104 2.74 -3.49 10.95
CA CYS A 104 1.59 -4.11 11.62
C CYS A 104 1.81 -4.28 13.12
N ALA A 105 3.00 -4.71 13.54
CA ALA A 105 3.33 -4.85 14.96
C ALA A 105 3.40 -3.49 15.66
N THR A 106 4.08 -2.51 15.04
CA THR A 106 4.26 -1.18 15.63
C THR A 106 2.97 -0.37 15.69
N VAL A 107 2.10 -0.46 14.68
CA VAL A 107 0.75 0.15 14.74
C VAL A 107 -0.06 -0.45 15.88
N SER A 108 -0.06 -1.78 16.02
CA SER A 108 -0.75 -2.46 17.12
C SER A 108 -0.21 -2.03 18.49
N PHE A 109 1.09 -1.85 18.60
CA PHE A 109 1.73 -1.35 19.82
C PHE A 109 1.33 0.10 20.11
N THR A 110 1.49 1.01 19.12
CA THR A 110 1.22 2.44 19.26
C THR A 110 -0.25 2.71 19.60
N THR A 111 -1.18 1.93 19.05
CA THR A 111 -2.61 2.10 19.33
C THR A 111 -3.08 1.37 20.58
N GLY A 112 -2.39 0.30 20.97
CA GLY A 112 -2.87 -0.61 22.03
C GLY A 112 -2.13 -0.51 23.33
N VAL A 113 -0.81 -0.51 23.31
CA VAL A 113 0.04 -0.63 24.50
C VAL A 113 0.64 0.70 24.90
N ALA A 114 1.18 1.47 23.95
CA ALA A 114 1.87 2.72 24.25
C ALA A 114 1.02 3.71 25.06
N PRO A 115 -0.28 3.89 24.80
CA PRO A 115 -1.13 4.82 25.58
C PRO A 115 -1.37 4.37 27.03
N MET A 116 -1.12 3.10 27.34
CA MET A 116 -1.32 2.52 28.68
C MET A 116 -0.04 2.49 29.52
N LEU A 117 1.09 2.92 28.95
CA LEU A 117 2.36 2.93 29.64
C LEU A 117 2.40 4.06 30.68
N LEU A 118 2.67 3.68 31.94
CA LEU A 118 2.84 4.62 33.05
C LEU A 118 4.19 5.36 33.00
N ASP A 119 5.18 4.75 32.36
CA ASP A 119 6.56 5.26 32.27
C ASP A 119 7.03 5.24 30.82
N PRO A 120 7.03 6.41 30.13
CA PRO A 120 7.49 6.52 28.75
C PRO A 120 8.94 6.08 28.51
N SER A 121 9.80 6.13 29.56
CA SER A 121 11.21 5.71 29.43
C SER A 121 11.36 4.22 29.13
N LYS A 122 10.34 3.42 29.42
CA LYS A 122 10.29 1.98 29.18
C LYS A 122 9.59 1.58 27.89
N GLU A 123 9.23 2.55 27.05
CA GLU A 123 8.51 2.30 25.78
C GLU A 123 9.27 1.31 24.87
N TRP A 124 10.60 1.47 24.75
CA TRP A 124 11.43 0.57 23.96
C TRP A 124 11.36 -0.89 24.44
N LEU A 125 11.34 -1.12 25.77
CA LEU A 125 11.25 -2.46 26.36
C LEU A 125 9.85 -3.05 26.17
N ALA A 126 8.81 -2.23 26.33
CA ALA A 126 7.43 -2.62 26.10
C ALA A 126 7.21 -2.99 24.63
N LEU A 127 7.77 -2.21 23.69
CA LEU A 127 7.74 -2.52 22.26
C LEU A 127 8.45 -3.84 21.95
N LEU A 128 9.63 -4.07 22.54
CA LEU A 128 10.39 -5.32 22.36
C LEU A 128 9.58 -6.53 22.83
N ILE A 129 8.97 -6.47 24.01
CA ILE A 129 8.17 -7.57 24.57
C ILE A 129 6.92 -7.78 23.73
N PHE A 130 6.20 -6.71 23.40
CA PHE A 130 4.99 -6.78 22.58
C PHE A 130 5.28 -7.37 21.20
N SER A 131 6.30 -6.86 20.50
CA SER A 131 6.67 -7.35 19.16
C SER A 131 7.13 -8.81 19.20
N ALA A 132 7.86 -9.24 20.24
CA ALA A 132 8.23 -10.65 20.41
C ALA A 132 6.99 -11.56 20.51
N ILE A 133 6.01 -11.17 21.32
CA ILE A 133 4.74 -11.91 21.46
C ILE A 133 3.97 -11.89 20.12
N PHE A 134 3.83 -10.73 19.50
CA PHE A 134 3.13 -10.54 18.22
C PHE A 134 3.74 -11.46 17.15
N PHE A 135 5.05 -11.41 16.96
CA PHE A 135 5.73 -12.22 15.96
C PHE A 135 5.80 -13.71 16.30
N ALA A 136 5.76 -14.10 17.56
CA ALA A 136 5.58 -15.50 17.96
C ALA A 136 4.22 -16.03 17.45
N PHE A 137 3.14 -15.25 17.60
CA PHE A 137 1.83 -15.60 17.03
C PHE A 137 1.86 -15.60 15.49
N VAL A 138 2.46 -14.59 14.85
CA VAL A 138 2.60 -14.55 13.39
C VAL A 138 3.28 -15.81 12.89
N LEU A 139 4.42 -16.19 13.48
CA LEU A 139 5.17 -17.38 13.06
C LEU A 139 4.37 -18.66 13.29
N PHE A 140 3.78 -18.80 14.48
CA PHE A 140 2.98 -19.98 14.82
C PHE A 140 1.87 -20.23 13.80
N PHE A 141 1.11 -19.19 13.43
CA PHE A 141 0.01 -19.31 12.47
C PHE A 141 0.49 -19.42 11.02
N SER A 142 1.56 -18.76 10.65
CA SER A 142 2.13 -18.88 9.30
C SER A 142 2.70 -20.28 9.02
N LEU A 143 3.23 -20.95 10.04
CA LEU A 143 3.71 -22.32 9.91
C LEU A 143 2.59 -23.38 9.90
N ARG A 144 1.38 -22.98 10.27
CA ARG A 144 0.19 -23.85 10.31
C ARG A 144 -0.98 -23.18 9.58
N PRO A 145 -0.90 -23.00 8.25
CA PRO A 145 -1.97 -22.37 7.49
C PRO A 145 -3.24 -23.23 7.60
N GLY A 146 -4.16 -22.81 8.43
CA GLY A 146 -5.38 -23.54 8.75
C GLY A 146 -6.60 -22.63 8.84
N LYS A 147 -7.73 -23.20 9.25
CA LYS A 147 -9.05 -22.54 9.34
C LYS A 147 -9.07 -21.30 10.26
N ILE A 148 -8.11 -21.16 11.18
CA ILE A 148 -8.08 -20.08 12.20
C ILE A 148 -7.92 -18.71 11.54
N THR A 149 -7.05 -18.57 10.52
CA THR A 149 -6.86 -17.30 9.80
C THR A 149 -8.15 -16.83 9.11
N VAL A 150 -8.92 -17.79 8.60
CA VAL A 150 -10.24 -17.55 8.00
C VAL A 150 -11.27 -17.13 9.06
N TRP A 151 -11.24 -17.75 10.24
CA TRP A 151 -12.12 -17.43 11.36
C TRP A 151 -11.86 -16.03 11.92
N ILE A 152 -10.59 -15.69 12.16
CA ILE A 152 -10.17 -14.37 12.60
C ILE A 152 -10.69 -13.31 11.61
N GLY A 153 -10.51 -13.54 10.30
CA GLY A 153 -11.02 -12.61 9.28
C GLY A 153 -12.54 -12.49 9.22
N LYS A 154 -13.28 -13.58 9.46
CA LYS A 154 -14.75 -13.56 9.40
C LYS A 154 -15.41 -12.88 10.60
N ILE A 155 -14.78 -12.90 11.75
CA ILE A 155 -15.36 -12.35 13.00
C ILE A 155 -14.78 -10.97 13.28
N ILE A 156 -13.47 -10.82 13.21
CA ILE A 156 -12.79 -9.60 13.67
C ILE A 156 -12.97 -8.45 12.68
N ASN A 157 -12.92 -8.71 11.36
CA ASN A 157 -13.13 -7.65 10.38
C ASN A 157 -14.50 -6.97 10.52
N PRO A 158 -15.63 -7.68 10.63
CA PRO A 158 -16.93 -7.04 10.86
C PRO A 158 -17.01 -6.27 12.18
N ILE A 159 -16.45 -6.80 13.27
CA ILE A 159 -16.42 -6.12 14.57
C ILE A 159 -15.61 -4.83 14.47
N PHE A 160 -14.43 -4.90 13.84
CA PHE A 160 -13.59 -3.73 13.63
C PHE A 160 -14.30 -2.66 12.77
N LEU A 161 -14.90 -3.05 11.65
CA LEU A 161 -15.63 -2.12 10.79
C LEU A 161 -16.84 -1.50 11.50
N LEU A 162 -17.53 -2.27 12.33
CA LEU A 162 -18.62 -1.75 13.16
C LEU A 162 -18.10 -0.71 14.16
N PHE A 163 -17.03 -1.03 14.88
CA PHE A 163 -16.42 -0.07 15.81
C PHE A 163 -15.92 1.18 15.10
N LEU A 164 -15.25 1.03 13.95
CA LEU A 164 -14.81 2.16 13.15
C LEU A 164 -15.99 3.02 12.67
N ALA A 165 -17.08 2.40 12.23
CA ALA A 165 -18.29 3.12 11.84
C ALA A 165 -18.89 3.90 13.01
N VAL A 166 -18.99 3.29 14.20
CA VAL A 166 -19.47 3.96 15.42
C VAL A 166 -18.56 5.13 15.81
N LEU A 167 -17.24 4.94 15.77
CA LEU A 167 -16.26 5.99 16.05
C LEU A 167 -16.37 7.16 15.07
N VAL A 168 -16.46 6.85 13.77
CA VAL A 168 -16.62 7.86 12.72
C VAL A 168 -17.93 8.64 12.89
N ILE A 169 -19.05 7.94 13.15
CA ILE A 169 -20.35 8.58 13.37
C ILE A 169 -20.26 9.51 14.59
N ALA A 170 -19.69 9.05 15.71
CA ALA A 170 -19.52 9.87 16.90
C ALA A 170 -18.69 11.14 16.62
N ALA A 171 -17.58 10.99 15.90
CA ALA A 171 -16.69 12.10 15.56
C ALA A 171 -17.34 13.10 14.58
N LEU A 172 -18.03 12.62 13.55
CA LEU A 172 -18.65 13.49 12.55
C LEU A 172 -19.91 14.20 13.06
N THR A 173 -20.63 13.59 14.03
CA THR A 173 -21.80 14.22 14.66
C THR A 173 -21.44 15.20 15.77
N ASN A 174 -20.27 15.05 16.38
CA ASN A 174 -19.76 15.93 17.44
C ASN A 174 -18.34 16.41 17.07
N PRO A 175 -18.19 17.22 16.01
CA PRO A 175 -16.88 17.60 15.51
C PRO A 175 -16.15 18.52 16.49
N GLY A 176 -14.83 18.30 16.65
CA GLY A 176 -13.99 19.19 17.45
C GLY A 176 -13.81 20.58 16.82
N ALA A 177 -13.80 20.64 15.48
CA ALA A 177 -13.80 21.89 14.72
C ALA A 177 -14.58 21.76 13.41
N SER A 178 -15.02 22.90 12.86
CA SER A 178 -15.50 22.94 11.48
C SER A 178 -14.30 22.80 10.52
N ILE A 179 -14.49 22.10 9.41
CA ILE A 179 -13.42 21.88 8.41
C ILE A 179 -12.83 23.22 7.92
N ALA A 180 -13.66 24.22 7.71
CA ALA A 180 -13.22 25.53 7.23
C ALA A 180 -12.31 26.28 8.21
N ALA A 181 -12.37 25.96 9.50
CA ALA A 181 -11.57 26.59 10.56
C ALA A 181 -10.22 25.91 10.79
N VAL A 182 -9.99 24.74 10.19
CA VAL A 182 -8.73 23.99 10.40
C VAL A 182 -7.69 24.43 9.39
N GLU A 183 -6.61 25.02 9.87
CA GLU A 183 -5.49 25.44 9.03
C GLU A 183 -4.69 24.20 8.55
N PRO A 184 -4.37 24.13 7.24
CA PRO A 184 -3.53 23.06 6.70
C PRO A 184 -2.07 23.29 7.10
N VAL A 185 -1.29 22.21 7.14
CA VAL A 185 0.18 22.35 7.25
C VAL A 185 0.75 22.83 5.90
N GLU A 186 2.00 23.34 5.92
CA GLU A 186 2.64 23.98 4.76
C GLU A 186 2.55 23.15 3.47
N ALA A 187 2.82 21.85 3.55
CA ALA A 187 2.75 20.94 2.40
C ALA A 187 1.35 20.82 1.78
N TYR A 188 0.30 21.26 2.48
CA TYR A 188 -1.11 21.19 2.07
C TYR A 188 -1.75 22.59 1.97
N ALA A 189 -0.94 23.66 1.93
CA ALA A 189 -1.42 25.05 1.99
C ALA A 189 -2.36 25.46 0.85
N THR A 190 -2.23 24.84 -0.33
CA THR A 190 -3.08 25.10 -1.51
C THR A 190 -3.83 23.85 -1.95
N GLY A 191 -4.93 24.00 -2.72
CA GLY A 191 -5.66 22.86 -3.27
C GLY A 191 -4.77 21.98 -4.17
N THR A 192 -3.89 22.58 -4.96
CA THR A 192 -2.96 21.84 -5.83
C THR A 192 -1.93 21.07 -5.01
N SER A 193 -1.26 21.72 -4.06
CA SER A 193 -0.28 21.04 -3.21
C SER A 193 -0.95 19.96 -2.36
N SER A 194 -2.16 20.21 -1.85
CA SER A 194 -2.93 19.23 -1.10
C SER A 194 -3.27 17.99 -1.92
N PHE A 195 -3.66 18.14 -3.20
CA PHE A 195 -3.90 17.01 -4.10
C PHE A 195 -2.63 16.18 -4.32
N PHE A 196 -1.52 16.81 -4.69
CA PHE A 196 -0.30 16.07 -5.01
C PHE A 196 0.37 15.49 -3.76
N SER A 197 0.39 16.21 -2.63
CA SER A 197 0.90 15.66 -1.37
C SER A 197 0.11 14.44 -0.93
N SER A 198 -1.22 14.48 -1.02
CA SER A 198 -2.06 13.34 -0.66
C SER A 198 -2.01 12.20 -1.66
N PHE A 199 -1.79 12.48 -2.95
CA PHE A 199 -1.49 11.46 -3.96
C PHE A 199 -0.26 10.64 -3.55
N ILE A 200 0.78 11.31 -3.08
CA ILE A 200 2.01 10.69 -2.59
C ILE A 200 1.79 10.01 -1.23
N GLU A 201 1.02 10.62 -0.32
CA GLU A 201 0.66 10.00 0.96
C GLU A 201 -0.02 8.64 0.77
N GLY A 202 -0.81 8.50 -0.30
CA GLY A 202 -1.41 7.22 -0.69
C GLY A 202 -0.38 6.11 -1.00
N TYR A 203 0.87 6.42 -1.34
CA TYR A 203 1.94 5.41 -1.45
C TYR A 203 2.20 4.72 -0.11
N GLY A 204 2.04 5.45 1.00
CA GLY A 204 2.20 4.93 2.34
C GLY A 204 1.28 3.76 2.68
N THR A 205 0.10 3.63 2.05
CA THR A 205 -0.77 2.45 2.25
C THR A 205 -0.15 1.17 1.71
N MET A 206 0.75 1.25 0.71
CA MET A 206 1.38 0.14 -0.02
C MET A 206 0.39 -0.70 -0.85
N ASP A 207 -0.86 -0.27 -0.98
CA ASP A 207 -1.91 -1.06 -1.64
C ASP A 207 -1.66 -1.25 -3.13
N ALA A 208 -1.07 -0.27 -3.84
CA ALA A 208 -0.82 -0.39 -5.27
C ALA A 208 0.20 -1.50 -5.59
N ILE A 209 1.26 -1.59 -4.80
CA ILE A 209 2.24 -2.66 -4.92
C ILE A 209 1.69 -3.99 -4.39
N ALA A 210 0.85 -3.95 -3.35
CA ALA A 210 0.12 -5.13 -2.87
C ALA A 210 -0.87 -5.64 -3.93
N GLY A 211 -1.53 -4.77 -4.69
CA GLY A 211 -2.42 -5.14 -5.80
C GLY A 211 -1.72 -5.98 -6.87
N LEU A 212 -0.50 -5.60 -7.25
CA LEU A 212 0.33 -6.39 -8.15
C LEU A 212 0.72 -7.75 -7.55
N ALA A 213 1.03 -7.79 -6.25
CA ALA A 213 1.42 -9.02 -5.57
C ALA A 213 0.22 -9.98 -5.38
N PHE A 214 -0.95 -9.45 -5.05
CA PHE A 214 -2.15 -10.24 -4.77
C PHE A 214 -2.96 -10.59 -6.03
N GLY A 215 -2.66 -9.97 -7.17
CA GLY A 215 -3.41 -10.17 -8.41
C GLY A 215 -3.57 -11.65 -8.81
N ILE A 216 -2.53 -12.46 -8.61
CA ILE A 216 -2.60 -13.91 -8.91
C ILE A 216 -3.62 -14.62 -8.02
N VAL A 217 -3.66 -14.31 -6.74
CA VAL A 217 -4.61 -14.93 -5.78
C VAL A 217 -6.05 -14.64 -6.20
N VAL A 218 -6.31 -13.40 -6.64
CA VAL A 218 -7.63 -12.97 -7.12
C VAL A 218 -8.04 -13.72 -8.39
N VAL A 219 -7.14 -13.80 -9.36
CA VAL A 219 -7.34 -14.53 -10.61
C VAL A 219 -7.63 -16.01 -10.32
N ASP A 220 -6.85 -16.64 -9.45
CA ASP A 220 -7.04 -18.05 -9.06
C ASP A 220 -8.39 -18.29 -8.38
N VAL A 221 -8.83 -17.38 -7.50
CA VAL A 221 -10.14 -17.49 -6.84
C VAL A 221 -11.28 -17.39 -7.87
N ILE A 222 -11.20 -16.46 -8.82
CA ILE A 222 -12.21 -16.30 -9.89
C ILE A 222 -12.25 -17.54 -10.78
N ARG A 223 -11.09 -18.09 -11.15
CA ARG A 223 -11.02 -19.35 -11.92
C ARG A 223 -11.63 -20.53 -11.18
N ARG A 224 -11.37 -20.66 -9.87
CA ARG A 224 -12.01 -21.68 -9.02
C ARG A 224 -13.53 -21.54 -8.90
N MET A 225 -14.06 -20.32 -9.11
CA MET A 225 -15.51 -20.08 -9.21
C MET A 225 -16.08 -20.48 -10.59
N GLY A 226 -15.24 -21.03 -11.50
CA GLY A 226 -15.61 -21.59 -12.78
C GLY A 226 -15.66 -20.57 -13.92
N VAL A 227 -14.87 -19.51 -13.86
CA VAL A 227 -14.65 -18.56 -14.96
C VAL A 227 -13.32 -18.91 -15.62
N ASP A 228 -13.37 -19.59 -16.78
CA ASP A 228 -12.18 -20.11 -17.47
C ASP A 228 -11.67 -19.17 -18.57
N ASN A 229 -12.55 -18.31 -19.11
CA ASN A 229 -12.19 -17.37 -20.16
C ASN A 229 -11.42 -16.19 -19.57
N ASP A 230 -10.22 -15.92 -20.09
CA ASP A 230 -9.32 -14.90 -19.58
C ASP A 230 -9.88 -13.47 -19.65
N ASP A 231 -10.60 -13.12 -20.73
CA ASP A 231 -11.24 -11.80 -20.84
C ASP A 231 -12.39 -11.66 -19.81
N ALA A 232 -13.11 -12.75 -19.52
CA ALA A 232 -14.14 -12.77 -18.49
C ALA A 232 -13.51 -12.62 -17.09
N VAL A 233 -12.40 -13.29 -16.82
CA VAL A 233 -11.62 -13.14 -15.58
C VAL A 233 -11.22 -11.67 -15.40
N ALA A 234 -10.65 -11.02 -16.42
CA ALA A 234 -10.26 -9.61 -16.34
C ALA A 234 -11.44 -8.68 -16.03
N VAL A 235 -12.60 -8.91 -16.68
CA VAL A 235 -13.84 -8.13 -16.42
C VAL A 235 -14.35 -8.36 -14.98
N ASP A 236 -14.29 -9.60 -14.50
CA ASP A 236 -14.76 -9.94 -13.15
C ASP A 236 -13.80 -9.43 -12.06
N VAL A 237 -12.48 -9.40 -12.33
CA VAL A 237 -11.48 -8.71 -11.47
C VAL A 237 -11.80 -7.22 -11.37
N LEU A 238 -12.01 -6.54 -12.50
CA LEU A 238 -12.36 -5.12 -12.51
C LEU A 238 -13.69 -4.85 -11.80
N GLY A 239 -14.71 -5.66 -12.06
CA GLY A 239 -16.03 -5.50 -11.43
C GLY A 239 -16.01 -5.71 -9.92
N SER A 240 -15.30 -6.75 -9.44
CA SER A 240 -15.12 -7.00 -8.01
C SER A 240 -14.20 -5.95 -7.36
N GLY A 241 -13.16 -5.52 -8.07
CA GLY A 241 -12.26 -4.45 -7.65
C GLY A 241 -12.98 -3.12 -7.50
N ALA A 242 -13.88 -2.76 -8.42
CA ALA A 242 -14.67 -1.54 -8.32
C ALA A 242 -15.55 -1.53 -7.05
N LEU A 243 -16.20 -2.65 -6.70
CA LEU A 243 -16.97 -2.76 -5.47
C LEU A 243 -16.08 -2.61 -4.22
N THR A 244 -14.89 -3.24 -4.23
CA THR A 244 -13.89 -3.07 -3.17
C THR A 244 -13.46 -1.61 -3.05
N GLY A 245 -13.18 -0.97 -4.20
CA GLY A 245 -12.74 0.42 -4.25
C GLY A 245 -13.78 1.39 -3.73
N ILE A 246 -15.05 1.19 -4.03
CA ILE A 246 -16.14 2.01 -3.47
C ILE A 246 -16.15 1.90 -1.94
N LEU A 247 -16.05 0.68 -1.40
CA LEU A 247 -16.02 0.48 0.05
C LEU A 247 -14.79 1.14 0.70
N MET A 248 -13.60 0.96 0.11
CA MET A 248 -12.37 1.60 0.59
C MET A 248 -12.46 3.13 0.51
N ALA A 249 -12.96 3.66 -0.61
CA ALA A 249 -13.11 5.10 -0.79
C ALA A 249 -14.05 5.72 0.27
N VAL A 250 -15.19 5.08 0.55
CA VAL A 250 -16.11 5.54 1.59
C VAL A 250 -15.41 5.58 2.95
N ILE A 251 -14.71 4.51 3.33
CA ILE A 251 -13.98 4.45 4.61
C ILE A 251 -12.91 5.54 4.68
N TYR A 252 -12.14 5.75 3.60
CA TYR A 252 -11.10 6.77 3.57
C TYR A 252 -11.68 8.18 3.66
N ILE A 253 -12.74 8.49 2.92
CA ILE A 253 -13.39 9.80 2.99
C ILE A 253 -13.79 10.12 4.43
N VAL A 254 -14.52 9.21 5.09
CA VAL A 254 -15.04 9.47 6.43
C VAL A 254 -13.94 9.51 7.49
N THR A 255 -12.87 8.72 7.34
CA THR A 255 -11.73 8.73 8.27
C THR A 255 -10.83 9.95 8.07
N ILE A 256 -10.66 10.43 6.83
CA ILE A 256 -9.96 11.70 6.54
C ILE A 256 -10.74 12.87 7.16
N LEU A 257 -12.05 12.94 6.95
CA LEU A 257 -12.89 13.99 7.55
C LEU A 257 -12.84 13.96 9.08
N MET A 258 -12.91 12.79 9.69
CA MET A 258 -12.74 12.60 11.13
C MET A 258 -11.35 13.12 11.60
N GLY A 259 -10.29 12.81 10.86
CA GLY A 259 -8.94 13.33 11.13
C GLY A 259 -8.87 14.85 11.06
N THR A 260 -9.47 15.47 10.03
CA THR A 260 -9.53 16.93 9.91
C THR A 260 -10.25 17.58 11.10
N GLN A 261 -11.41 17.07 11.45
CA GLN A 261 -12.21 17.64 12.55
C GLN A 261 -11.57 17.45 13.93
N SER A 262 -10.73 16.42 14.09
CA SER A 262 -9.97 16.16 15.33
C SER A 262 -8.98 17.28 15.68
N ARG A 263 -8.60 18.11 14.72
CA ARG A 263 -7.69 19.26 14.92
C ARG A 263 -8.26 20.35 15.83
N GLY A 264 -9.56 20.35 16.08
CA GLY A 264 -10.15 21.21 17.10
C GLY A 264 -9.94 20.70 18.54
N LEU A 265 -9.51 19.45 18.70
CA LEU A 265 -9.29 18.81 19.98
C LEU A 265 -7.79 18.51 20.23
N PHE A 266 -7.05 18.22 19.16
CA PHE A 266 -5.66 17.78 19.21
C PHE A 266 -4.82 18.53 18.18
N GLU A 267 -3.54 18.67 18.46
CA GLU A 267 -2.54 19.09 17.51
C GLU A 267 -2.28 17.99 16.46
N VAL A 268 -1.53 18.31 15.40
CA VAL A 268 -1.09 17.30 14.44
C VAL A 268 -0.23 16.26 15.16
N SER A 269 -0.66 15.00 15.08
CA SER A 269 0.06 13.89 15.71
C SER A 269 1.26 13.48 14.84
N ASP A 270 2.28 12.86 15.45
CA ASP A 270 3.45 12.36 14.71
C ASP A 270 3.11 11.27 13.69
N ASN A 271 2.01 10.56 13.93
CA ASN A 271 1.49 9.55 13.03
C ASN A 271 0.01 9.27 13.27
N GLY A 272 -0.63 8.62 12.29
CA GLY A 272 -2.07 8.35 12.38
C GLY A 272 -2.48 7.31 13.41
N GLY A 273 -1.56 6.50 13.94
CA GLY A 273 -1.85 5.60 15.05
C GLY A 273 -2.13 6.36 16.34
N ILE A 274 -1.32 7.38 16.63
CA ILE A 274 -1.52 8.29 17.77
C ILE A 274 -2.83 9.06 17.59
N ALA A 275 -3.05 9.66 16.40
CA ALA A 275 -4.27 10.41 16.10
C ALA A 275 -5.53 9.56 16.34
N LEU A 276 -5.57 8.35 15.83
CA LEU A 276 -6.72 7.46 15.96
C LEU A 276 -6.99 7.07 17.41
N THR A 277 -5.94 6.85 18.19
CA THR A 277 -6.04 6.52 19.62
C THR A 277 -6.56 7.70 20.45
N GLN A 278 -6.08 8.92 20.15
CA GLN A 278 -6.57 10.16 20.79
C GLN A 278 -8.06 10.36 20.50
N ILE A 279 -8.48 10.19 19.25
CA ILE A 279 -9.88 10.32 18.84
C ILE A 279 -10.75 9.27 19.54
N ALA A 280 -10.35 8.00 19.56
CA ALA A 280 -11.08 6.94 20.22
C ALA A 280 -11.19 7.17 21.75
N GLY A 281 -10.11 7.64 22.35
CA GLY A 281 -10.07 8.01 23.78
C GLY A 281 -10.97 9.19 24.12
N HIS A 282 -11.06 10.20 23.25
CA HIS A 282 -11.93 11.36 23.46
C HIS A 282 -13.42 10.99 23.43
N TYR A 283 -13.84 10.20 22.43
CA TYR A 283 -15.28 9.88 22.28
C TYR A 283 -15.77 8.75 23.18
N PHE A 284 -14.93 7.77 23.50
CA PHE A 284 -15.32 6.56 24.21
C PHE A 284 -14.45 6.23 25.45
N GLY A 285 -13.56 7.14 25.83
CA GLY A 285 -12.66 6.95 26.98
C GLY A 285 -11.79 5.71 26.84
N GLY A 286 -11.37 5.14 27.97
CA GLY A 286 -10.51 3.95 28.01
C GLY A 286 -11.14 2.71 27.34
N VAL A 287 -12.47 2.58 27.36
CA VAL A 287 -13.17 1.48 26.67
C VAL A 287 -12.96 1.54 25.18
N GLY A 288 -13.08 2.75 24.58
CA GLY A 288 -12.84 2.96 23.16
C GLY A 288 -11.41 2.64 22.75
N GLN A 289 -10.44 3.03 23.57
CA GLN A 289 -9.02 2.70 23.34
C GLN A 289 -8.77 1.19 23.38
N ILE A 290 -9.35 0.47 24.34
CA ILE A 290 -9.21 -0.99 24.45
C ILE A 290 -9.83 -1.69 23.23
N ILE A 291 -11.04 -1.32 22.82
CA ILE A 291 -11.70 -1.92 21.64
C ILE A 291 -10.86 -1.65 20.39
N LEU A 292 -10.38 -0.42 20.23
CA LEU A 292 -9.49 -0.04 19.11
C LEU A 292 -8.21 -0.90 19.12
N ALA A 293 -7.54 -0.99 20.27
CA ALA A 293 -6.32 -1.75 20.46
C ALA A 293 -6.48 -3.23 20.06
N VAL A 294 -7.52 -3.87 20.59
CA VAL A 294 -7.81 -5.29 20.33
C VAL A 294 -8.12 -5.51 18.85
N THR A 295 -9.01 -4.71 18.28
CA THR A 295 -9.45 -4.89 16.90
C THR A 295 -8.34 -4.60 15.88
N ILE A 296 -7.53 -3.56 16.10
CA ILE A 296 -6.36 -3.26 15.25
C ILE A 296 -5.31 -4.35 15.38
N THR A 297 -4.99 -4.81 16.60
CA THR A 297 -3.99 -5.87 16.80
C THR A 297 -4.35 -7.13 16.05
N PHE A 298 -5.60 -7.56 16.11
CA PHE A 298 -6.03 -8.74 15.35
C PHE A 298 -6.07 -8.52 13.83
N ALA A 299 -6.48 -7.34 13.36
CA ALA A 299 -6.43 -6.99 11.94
C ALA A 299 -4.97 -7.02 11.43
N CYS A 300 -4.06 -6.42 12.17
CA CYS A 300 -2.62 -6.41 11.88
C CYS A 300 -2.00 -7.80 11.93
N LEU A 301 -2.39 -8.62 12.91
CA LEU A 301 -1.93 -10.01 13.03
C LEU A 301 -2.33 -10.83 11.79
N LYS A 302 -3.59 -10.73 11.35
CA LYS A 302 -4.07 -11.39 10.13
C LYS A 302 -3.27 -10.93 8.90
N THR A 303 -3.07 -9.63 8.73
CA THR A 303 -2.31 -9.07 7.61
C THR A 303 -0.86 -9.58 7.62
N SER A 304 -0.19 -9.58 8.78
CA SER A 304 1.17 -10.08 8.92
C SER A 304 1.29 -11.57 8.58
N ILE A 305 0.35 -12.40 9.03
CA ILE A 305 0.30 -13.83 8.70
C ILE A 305 0.16 -14.02 7.18
N GLY A 306 -0.76 -13.27 6.56
CA GLY A 306 -0.99 -13.32 5.11
C GLY A 306 0.26 -12.91 4.32
N LEU A 307 0.92 -11.84 4.73
CA LEU A 307 2.13 -11.34 4.07
C LEU A 307 3.32 -12.30 4.26
N VAL A 308 3.57 -12.81 5.46
CA VAL A 308 4.63 -13.83 5.69
C VAL A 308 4.39 -15.05 4.81
N THR A 309 3.13 -15.52 4.73
CA THR A 309 2.78 -16.67 3.91
C THR A 309 3.03 -16.38 2.43
N SER A 310 2.50 -15.28 1.90
CA SER A 310 2.63 -14.90 0.50
C SER A 310 4.08 -14.68 0.08
N CYS A 311 4.87 -13.97 0.90
CA CYS A 311 6.30 -13.77 0.68
C CYS A 311 7.03 -15.13 0.65
N SER A 312 6.77 -16.00 1.64
CA SER A 312 7.46 -17.29 1.75
C SER A 312 7.15 -18.19 0.54
N GLU A 313 5.89 -18.28 0.12
CA GLU A 313 5.48 -19.05 -1.06
C GLU A 313 6.14 -18.53 -2.34
N THR A 314 6.18 -17.20 -2.50
CA THR A 314 6.80 -16.55 -3.66
C THR A 314 8.29 -16.84 -3.71
N PHE A 315 8.99 -16.69 -2.59
CA PHE A 315 10.43 -16.92 -2.54
C PHE A 315 10.82 -18.40 -2.68
N VAL A 316 9.99 -19.34 -2.21
CA VAL A 316 10.16 -20.76 -2.52
C VAL A 316 10.13 -21.02 -4.02
N LYS A 317 9.12 -20.46 -4.73
CA LYS A 317 9.01 -20.58 -6.18
C LYS A 317 10.20 -19.94 -6.90
N MET A 318 10.60 -18.74 -6.52
CA MET A 318 11.68 -17.99 -7.14
C MET A 318 13.05 -18.64 -6.95
N THR A 319 13.28 -19.29 -5.80
CA THR A 319 14.53 -19.98 -5.48
C THR A 319 14.52 -21.46 -5.90
N HIS A 320 13.49 -21.88 -6.65
CA HIS A 320 13.33 -23.27 -7.08
C HIS A 320 13.41 -24.26 -5.92
N GLY A 321 12.86 -23.91 -4.76
CA GLY A 321 12.83 -24.77 -3.58
C GLY A 321 14.17 -24.93 -2.85
N LYS A 322 15.21 -24.12 -3.14
CA LYS A 322 16.49 -24.18 -2.42
C LYS A 322 16.35 -23.98 -0.91
N LEU A 323 15.42 -23.13 -0.48
CA LEU A 323 15.02 -22.99 0.90
C LEU A 323 13.56 -23.39 1.05
N SER A 324 13.25 -24.10 2.14
CA SER A 324 11.89 -24.54 2.43
C SER A 324 11.00 -23.35 2.82
N TYR A 325 9.68 -23.54 2.66
CA TYR A 325 8.69 -22.57 3.13
C TYR A 325 8.90 -22.19 4.61
N LYS A 326 9.16 -23.17 5.47
CA LYS A 326 9.42 -22.95 6.89
C LYS A 326 10.62 -22.05 7.12
N ALA A 327 11.71 -22.28 6.38
CA ALA A 327 12.93 -21.47 6.50
C ALA A 327 12.67 -20.01 6.10
N TRP A 328 11.95 -19.77 4.99
CA TRP A 328 11.57 -18.42 4.57
C TRP A 328 10.62 -17.75 5.59
N ALA A 329 9.61 -18.46 6.09
CA ALA A 329 8.68 -17.92 7.07
C ALA A 329 9.40 -17.51 8.37
N ILE A 330 10.34 -18.32 8.86
CA ILE A 330 11.17 -17.98 10.02
C ILE A 330 12.04 -16.76 9.73
N LEU A 331 12.75 -16.75 8.60
CA LEU A 331 13.64 -15.65 8.21
C LEU A 331 12.89 -14.32 8.13
N PHE A 332 11.76 -14.28 7.43
CA PHE A 332 10.97 -13.07 7.26
C PHE A 332 10.35 -12.60 8.59
N THR A 333 9.90 -13.52 9.43
CA THR A 333 9.34 -13.18 10.73
C THR A 333 10.40 -12.60 11.67
N LEU A 334 11.59 -13.22 11.76
CA LEU A 334 12.68 -12.73 12.61
C LEU A 334 13.21 -11.38 12.12
N PHE A 335 13.35 -11.22 10.81
CA PHE A 335 13.77 -9.94 10.24
C PHE A 335 12.74 -8.83 10.53
N SER A 336 11.44 -9.12 10.32
CA SER A 336 10.37 -8.17 10.64
C SER A 336 10.31 -7.81 12.13
N PHE A 337 10.55 -8.79 13.00
CA PHE A 337 10.68 -8.54 14.44
C PHE A 337 11.82 -7.56 14.73
N ALA A 338 13.00 -7.77 14.16
CA ALA A 338 14.13 -6.86 14.35
C ALA A 338 13.80 -5.44 13.88
N VAL A 339 13.23 -5.31 12.67
CA VAL A 339 12.85 -4.01 12.09
C VAL A 339 11.75 -3.33 12.91
N SER A 340 10.77 -4.05 13.47
CA SER A 340 9.68 -3.45 14.25
C SER A 340 10.16 -2.68 15.48
N ASN A 341 11.33 -3.00 16.01
CA ASN A 341 11.85 -2.37 17.22
C ASN A 341 12.46 -0.97 17.00
N VAL A 342 12.47 -0.46 15.75
CA VAL A 342 12.81 0.95 15.51
C VAL A 342 11.63 1.90 15.71
N GLY A 343 10.41 1.36 15.89
CA GLY A 343 9.18 2.13 16.13
C GLY A 343 8.44 2.54 14.86
N LEU A 344 7.16 2.95 15.03
CA LEU A 344 6.25 3.23 13.92
C LEU A 344 6.70 4.41 13.06
N SER A 345 7.03 5.54 13.69
CA SER A 345 7.41 6.77 12.97
C SER A 345 8.66 6.57 12.12
N ALA A 346 9.68 5.88 12.65
CA ALA A 346 10.88 5.55 11.90
C ALA A 346 10.59 4.60 10.72
N ILE A 347 9.76 3.57 10.89
CA ILE A 347 9.36 2.69 9.78
C ILE A 347 8.66 3.47 8.69
N ILE A 348 7.79 4.43 9.01
CA ILE A 348 7.12 5.29 8.04
C ILE A 348 8.17 6.14 7.32
N GLU A 349 9.02 6.85 8.05
CA GLU A 349 10.05 7.73 7.50
C GLU A 349 10.99 7.01 6.53
N TYR A 350 11.54 5.85 6.91
CA TYR A 350 12.44 5.08 6.04
C TYR A 350 11.73 4.34 4.89
N SER A 351 10.41 4.12 4.99
CA SER A 351 9.67 3.52 3.88
C SER A 351 9.43 4.50 2.74
N ILE A 352 9.28 5.80 3.02
CA ILE A 352 8.96 6.82 2.01
C ILE A 352 9.94 6.81 0.83
N PRO A 353 11.28 6.90 1.03
CA PRO A 353 12.21 6.87 -0.09
C PRO A 353 12.08 5.61 -0.94
N VAL A 354 11.95 4.45 -0.32
CA VAL A 354 11.81 3.18 -1.03
C VAL A 354 10.52 3.13 -1.83
N LEU A 355 9.43 3.68 -1.30
CA LEU A 355 8.16 3.78 -2.02
C LEU A 355 8.27 4.75 -3.20
N MET A 356 8.96 5.90 -3.05
CA MET A 356 9.25 6.83 -4.14
C MET A 356 10.05 6.18 -5.27
N LEU A 357 10.89 5.20 -4.95
CA LEU A 357 11.65 4.44 -5.94
C LEU A 357 10.79 3.40 -6.67
N ILE A 358 9.89 2.70 -5.97
CA ILE A 358 9.19 1.51 -6.49
C ILE A 358 7.85 1.84 -7.14
N TYR A 359 7.13 2.84 -6.62
CA TYR A 359 5.80 3.19 -7.14
C TYR A 359 5.80 3.68 -8.59
N PRO A 360 6.72 4.57 -9.03
CA PRO A 360 6.78 4.97 -10.42
C PRO A 360 6.88 3.80 -11.41
N PRO A 361 7.84 2.87 -11.30
CA PRO A 361 7.89 1.71 -12.18
C PRO A 361 6.70 0.75 -11.99
N ALA A 362 6.11 0.64 -10.80
CA ALA A 362 4.90 -0.16 -10.60
C ALA A 362 3.71 0.42 -11.37
N ILE A 363 3.49 1.74 -11.26
CA ILE A 363 2.43 2.45 -11.99
C ILE A 363 2.66 2.37 -13.50
N ALA A 364 3.89 2.60 -13.97
CA ALA A 364 4.23 2.48 -15.38
C ALA A 364 3.97 1.06 -15.91
N LEU A 365 4.30 0.02 -15.13
CA LEU A 365 4.03 -1.37 -15.49
C LEU A 365 2.53 -1.67 -15.57
N ILE A 366 1.74 -1.14 -14.64
CA ILE A 366 0.28 -1.24 -14.66
C ILE A 366 -0.28 -0.58 -15.92
N ILE A 367 0.12 0.65 -16.23
CA ILE A 367 -0.32 1.37 -17.43
C ILE A 367 0.04 0.57 -18.69
N LEU A 368 1.29 0.10 -18.81
CA LEU A 368 1.73 -0.71 -19.94
C LEU A 368 0.96 -2.02 -20.07
N ALA A 369 0.50 -2.61 -18.98
CA ALA A 369 -0.36 -3.80 -19.02
C ALA A 369 -1.69 -3.51 -19.71
N PHE A 370 -2.33 -2.37 -19.43
CA PHE A 370 -3.60 -1.98 -20.06
C PHE A 370 -3.47 -1.59 -21.53
N ILE A 371 -2.41 -0.87 -21.88
CA ILE A 371 -2.22 -0.39 -23.25
C ILE A 371 -1.38 -1.35 -24.12
N GLY A 372 -0.88 -2.44 -23.53
CA GLY A 372 0.04 -3.38 -24.18
C GLY A 372 -0.48 -4.00 -25.48
N LYS A 373 -1.80 -4.18 -25.61
CA LYS A 373 -2.43 -4.69 -26.83
C LYS A 373 -2.16 -3.78 -28.06
N PHE A 374 -2.03 -2.45 -27.88
CA PHE A 374 -1.80 -1.50 -28.98
C PHE A 374 -0.41 -1.65 -29.62
N PHE A 375 0.57 -2.11 -28.88
CA PHE A 375 1.93 -2.36 -29.38
C PHE A 375 2.35 -3.83 -29.23
N HIS A 376 1.36 -4.75 -29.16
CA HIS A 376 1.55 -6.22 -29.14
C HIS A 376 2.47 -6.69 -27.99
N HIS A 377 2.47 -5.97 -26.86
CA HIS A 377 3.36 -6.22 -25.72
C HIS A 377 4.85 -6.26 -26.11
N ASP A 378 5.27 -5.43 -27.08
CA ASP A 378 6.64 -5.40 -27.56
C ASP A 378 7.62 -5.05 -26.43
N LYS A 379 8.65 -5.85 -26.33
CA LYS A 379 9.68 -5.75 -25.29
C LYS A 379 10.43 -4.42 -25.31
N ALA A 380 10.65 -3.84 -26.51
CA ALA A 380 11.36 -2.56 -26.66
C ALA A 380 10.60 -1.43 -25.95
N VAL A 381 9.26 -1.40 -26.05
CA VAL A 381 8.42 -0.42 -25.37
C VAL A 381 8.55 -0.59 -23.84
N TYR A 382 8.44 -1.82 -23.33
CA TYR A 382 8.58 -2.08 -21.90
C TYR A 382 9.96 -1.66 -21.38
N ILE A 383 11.04 -2.01 -22.07
CA ILE A 383 12.41 -1.66 -21.67
C ILE A 383 12.59 -0.14 -21.65
N SER A 384 12.20 0.56 -22.72
CA SER A 384 12.37 2.01 -22.83
C SER A 384 11.61 2.74 -21.73
N VAL A 385 10.33 2.43 -21.50
CA VAL A 385 9.55 3.07 -20.44
C VAL A 385 10.18 2.81 -19.07
N MET A 386 10.52 1.55 -18.78
CA MET A 386 11.10 1.21 -17.48
C MET A 386 12.46 1.89 -17.24
N ALA A 387 13.34 1.92 -18.25
CA ALA A 387 14.64 2.56 -18.13
C ALA A 387 14.52 4.05 -17.77
N PHE A 388 13.67 4.79 -18.49
CA PHE A 388 13.44 6.21 -18.23
C PHE A 388 12.73 6.46 -16.90
N THR A 389 11.77 5.59 -16.53
CA THR A 389 11.07 5.69 -15.24
C THR A 389 12.01 5.46 -14.07
N TRP A 390 12.85 4.42 -14.11
CA TRP A 390 13.85 4.16 -13.06
C TRP A 390 14.88 5.28 -12.95
N ALA A 391 15.39 5.78 -14.08
CA ALA A 391 16.35 6.88 -14.09
C ALA A 391 15.80 8.13 -13.37
N ALA A 392 14.52 8.43 -13.54
CA ALA A 392 13.89 9.55 -12.85
C ALA A 392 13.52 9.22 -11.38
N ALA A 393 13.00 8.02 -11.11
CA ALA A 393 12.61 7.61 -9.77
C ALA A 393 13.79 7.58 -8.76
N ILE A 394 15.00 7.35 -9.24
CA ILE A 394 16.21 7.45 -8.40
C ILE A 394 16.37 8.85 -7.81
N PHE A 395 16.02 9.90 -8.53
CA PHE A 395 16.10 11.27 -8.00
C PHE A 395 14.99 11.55 -6.98
N ASP A 396 13.78 11.03 -7.19
CA ASP A 396 12.69 11.12 -6.20
C ASP A 396 13.07 10.36 -4.91
N PHE A 397 13.72 9.20 -5.03
CA PHE A 397 14.31 8.47 -3.90
C PHE A 397 15.34 9.33 -3.15
N MET A 398 16.31 9.92 -3.86
CA MET A 398 17.36 10.75 -3.25
C MET A 398 16.78 11.96 -2.52
N LYS A 399 15.78 12.62 -3.10
CA LYS A 399 15.10 13.79 -2.53
C LYS A 399 14.40 13.47 -1.20
N THR A 400 13.88 12.26 -1.05
CA THR A 400 13.06 11.85 0.10
C THR A 400 13.84 11.12 1.19
N LEU A 401 15.15 10.90 1.01
CA LEU A 401 16.01 10.34 2.05
C LEU A 401 16.06 11.28 3.27
N PRO A 402 16.19 10.74 4.50
CA PRO A 402 16.38 11.56 5.70
C PRO A 402 17.53 12.58 5.53
N ALA A 403 17.34 13.80 6.05
CA ALA A 403 18.27 14.90 5.84
C ALA A 403 19.74 14.59 6.21
N GLY A 404 19.96 13.81 7.29
CA GLY A 404 21.28 13.34 7.68
C GLY A 404 21.95 12.44 6.64
N VAL A 405 21.16 11.61 5.94
CA VAL A 405 21.66 10.75 4.87
C VAL A 405 21.96 11.57 3.61
N GLN A 406 21.06 12.50 3.25
CA GLN A 406 21.28 13.38 2.10
C GLN A 406 22.57 14.19 2.23
N SER A 407 22.81 14.80 3.39
CA SER A 407 24.01 15.58 3.65
C SER A 407 25.28 14.73 3.67
N SER A 408 25.23 13.54 4.29
CA SER A 408 26.37 12.62 4.34
C SER A 408 26.79 12.10 2.95
N LEU A 409 25.83 11.92 2.05
CA LEU A 409 26.06 11.46 0.67
C LEU A 409 26.22 12.62 -0.33
N HIS A 410 26.19 13.86 0.12
CA HIS A 410 26.32 15.07 -0.72
C HIS A 410 25.35 15.10 -1.92
N LEU A 411 24.07 14.69 -1.67
CA LEU A 411 23.07 14.54 -2.73
C LEU A 411 22.46 15.87 -3.19
N ASP A 412 22.71 16.98 -2.49
CA ASP A 412 22.12 18.29 -2.80
C ASP A 412 22.31 18.72 -4.25
N ARG A 413 23.50 18.47 -4.82
CA ARG A 413 23.78 18.79 -6.23
C ARG A 413 22.95 17.97 -7.21
N LEU A 414 22.75 16.68 -6.92
CA LEU A 414 21.96 15.79 -7.77
C LEU A 414 20.47 16.13 -7.68
N VAL A 415 19.98 16.45 -6.48
CA VAL A 415 18.61 16.90 -6.26
C VAL A 415 18.36 18.26 -6.94
N ALA A 416 19.31 19.20 -6.85
CA ALA A 416 19.22 20.47 -7.54
C ALA A 416 19.23 20.32 -9.07
N PHE A 417 20.07 19.43 -9.60
CA PHE A 417 20.06 19.07 -11.02
C PHE A 417 18.71 18.51 -11.44
N ALA A 418 18.16 17.55 -10.68
CA ALA A 418 16.86 16.98 -10.98
C ALA A 418 15.73 18.03 -10.94
N ARG A 419 15.75 18.94 -9.97
CA ARG A 419 14.80 20.06 -9.85
C ARG A 419 14.82 20.98 -11.07
N GLN A 420 16.01 21.20 -11.65
CA GLN A 420 16.16 22.05 -12.84
C GLN A 420 15.67 21.37 -14.13
N TYR A 421 15.87 20.05 -14.28
CA TYR A 421 15.68 19.36 -15.56
C TYR A 421 14.50 18.41 -15.60
N LEU A 422 13.96 17.99 -14.43
CA LEU A 422 12.79 17.11 -14.37
C LEU A 422 11.52 17.91 -14.04
N PRO A 423 10.64 18.14 -15.02
CA PRO A 423 9.36 18.78 -14.75
C PRO A 423 8.56 17.97 -13.73
N LEU A 424 7.78 18.67 -12.90
CA LEU A 424 6.96 18.09 -11.82
C LEU A 424 7.77 17.41 -10.69
N PHE A 425 9.09 17.60 -10.65
CA PHE A 425 9.96 17.01 -9.63
C PHE A 425 9.59 17.47 -8.21
N ASP A 426 9.23 18.75 -8.04
CA ASP A 426 8.81 19.27 -6.73
C ASP A 426 7.49 18.64 -6.24
N LEU A 427 6.66 18.16 -7.16
CA LEU A 427 5.43 17.42 -6.87
C LEU A 427 5.65 15.90 -6.68
N ASN A 428 6.90 15.43 -6.64
CA ASN A 428 7.28 14.01 -6.61
C ASN A 428 6.72 13.19 -7.80
N LEU A 429 6.57 13.84 -8.94
CA LEU A 429 6.13 13.25 -10.22
C LEU A 429 7.17 13.45 -11.32
N GLY A 430 8.44 13.65 -10.95
CA GLY A 430 9.54 13.85 -11.89
C GLY A 430 9.72 12.70 -12.90
N TRP A 431 9.22 11.52 -12.57
CA TRP A 431 9.28 10.33 -13.42
C TRP A 431 8.28 10.33 -14.59
N LEU A 432 7.20 11.12 -14.52
CA LEU A 432 6.07 11.01 -15.46
C LEU A 432 6.47 11.35 -16.89
N LEU A 433 7.12 12.52 -17.11
CA LEU A 433 7.56 12.92 -18.45
C LEU A 433 8.68 12.05 -19.01
N PRO A 434 9.71 11.63 -18.24
CA PRO A 434 10.65 10.60 -18.69
C PRO A 434 9.97 9.29 -19.09
N ALA A 435 8.99 8.81 -18.35
CA ALA A 435 8.22 7.62 -18.73
C ALA A 435 7.49 7.78 -20.07
N CYS A 436 6.85 8.94 -20.28
CA CYS A 436 6.21 9.28 -21.58
C CYS A 436 7.23 9.33 -22.72
N LEU A 437 8.40 9.92 -22.50
CA LEU A 437 9.49 9.95 -23.47
C LEU A 437 9.96 8.52 -23.81
N GLY A 438 10.17 7.70 -22.77
CA GLY A 438 10.50 6.28 -22.94
C GLY A 438 9.44 5.52 -23.76
N PHE A 439 8.16 5.85 -23.58
CA PHE A 439 7.07 5.27 -24.36
C PHE A 439 7.16 5.65 -25.83
N VAL A 440 7.35 6.93 -26.15
CA VAL A 440 7.53 7.40 -27.52
C VAL A 440 8.73 6.75 -28.19
N ILE A 441 9.88 6.71 -27.53
CA ILE A 441 11.10 6.08 -28.04
C ILE A 441 10.85 4.59 -28.29
N GLY A 442 10.21 3.89 -27.33
CA GLY A 442 9.86 2.49 -27.47
C GLY A 442 8.95 2.21 -28.68
N LEU A 443 7.96 3.08 -28.95
CA LEU A 443 7.10 2.98 -30.11
C LEU A 443 7.84 3.21 -31.43
N VAL A 444 8.78 4.15 -31.47
CA VAL A 444 9.64 4.37 -32.66
C VAL A 444 10.50 3.14 -32.94
N ILE A 445 11.10 2.53 -31.93
CA ILE A 445 11.87 1.30 -32.09
C ILE A 445 10.98 0.15 -32.58
N HIS A 446 9.80 0.00 -31.99
CA HIS A 446 8.81 -1.01 -32.39
C HIS A 446 8.41 -0.84 -33.87
N SER A 447 8.09 0.38 -34.31
CA SER A 447 7.71 0.65 -35.70
C SER A 447 8.86 0.40 -36.69
N SER A 448 10.09 0.80 -36.31
CA SER A 448 11.30 0.61 -37.14
C SER A 448 11.67 -0.87 -37.26
N GLY A 449 11.45 -1.67 -36.22
CA GLY A 449 11.67 -3.13 -36.23
C GLY A 449 10.73 -3.86 -37.19
N ARG A 450 9.46 -3.43 -37.26
CA ARG A 450 8.48 -3.99 -38.20
C ARG A 450 8.80 -3.70 -39.70
N SER A 451 9.42 -2.55 -39.97
CA SER A 451 9.82 -2.19 -41.32
C SER A 451 10.93 -3.08 -41.90
N LYS A 452 11.72 -3.76 -41.02
CA LYS A 452 12.82 -4.67 -41.46
C LYS A 452 12.34 -6.10 -41.70
N ILE A 453 11.11 -6.47 -41.31
CA ILE A 453 10.55 -7.83 -41.48
C ILE A 453 9.56 -7.89 -42.67
N ARG A 454 9.29 -6.76 -43.36
CA ARG A 454 8.59 -6.69 -44.62
C ARG A 454 9.61 -6.53 -45.76
#